data_0771830972aee43ab9784342b9592307
#
_entry.id   0771830972aee43ab9784342b9592307
#
_cell.length_a   1.000
_cell.length_b   1.000
_cell.length_c   1.000
_cell.angle_alpha   90.00
_cell.angle_beta   90.00
_cell.angle_gamma   90.00
#
_symmetry.space_group_name_H-M   'P 1'
#
loop_
_entity.id
_entity.type
_entity.pdbx_description
1 polymer ?
#
loop_
_entity_poly.entity_id
_entity_poly.type
_entity_poly.pdbx_seq_one_letter_code
_entity_poly.pdbx_strand_id
1 'polypeptide(L)'
;PALLYAGIPPTLQSDASQRMTKDIMDRAYITPKRIVTKYAGCKNNLIKNEHYLLERGNGQSEMNRKKCCIMTSTETEKASLLLDFGSELHGGLKLVMGSSNRREPSLVRIRFGESVGEANSTTSNSEWKVGFSTDDHAKRDIIMEIPRDGMIEIGNTGFRFVRLDLLQNNATISLKEISAILRYRDIPYLGSFECNDQRLNKIWITGAYTVHLNMQEFLWDGIKRDRVVWLGDMHPELMAVSRVFGYNEVIPNSLDLACKQFPLPNWMNGMSAYSLWYLINQYEWYHQTGDIDFLKKHSDYISGLIHLINEKVDDAGNETLAPARFLDWPSSGNKAGVEAGYRALIVWAMQDAHQLSLKLGNTSDAQLCLDIINRMKKKILPHNNLKQAASLMAIAGLMDPQQACDEVVSVGGGKGFSTFYGYYMLETLAKAGEYEKAIDIINTFWGAMLDLGATTFWEDFNLDWIPNAAPIDEPVPAGKKDIHGDFGAYCYPGFRHSLCHGW
;
A
#
# COMPACT_ATOMS: atom_id res chain seq x y z
N PRO A 1 -29.82 24.98 48.17
CA PRO A 1 -29.52 23.77 47.41
C PRO A 1 -28.29 24.02 46.57
N ALA A 2 -27.15 23.40 46.96
CA ALA A 2 -25.97 23.40 46.20
C ALA A 2 -26.27 22.69 44.88
N LEU A 3 -26.14 23.38 43.77
CA LEU A 3 -26.05 22.77 42.45
C LEU A 3 -24.86 21.82 42.50
N LEU A 4 -25.13 20.53 42.60
CA LEU A 4 -24.15 19.50 42.33
C LEU A 4 -23.73 19.68 40.85
N TYR A 5 -22.64 20.40 40.64
CA TYR A 5 -21.93 20.31 39.36
C TYR A 5 -21.53 18.86 39.22
N ALA A 6 -22.21 18.13 38.35
CA ALA A 6 -21.70 16.86 37.84
C ALA A 6 -20.40 17.17 37.11
N GLY A 7 -19.29 17.02 37.82
CA GLY A 7 -17.97 17.32 37.28
C GLY A 7 -17.67 16.45 36.07
N ILE A 8 -16.97 17.00 35.10
CA ILE A 8 -16.43 16.22 33.96
C ILE A 8 -15.58 15.11 34.56
N PRO A 9 -15.74 13.83 34.15
CA PRO A 9 -14.94 12.73 34.64
C PRO A 9 -13.44 13.04 34.51
N PRO A 10 -12.58 12.62 35.47
CA PRO A 10 -11.15 12.98 35.48
C PRO A 10 -10.43 12.72 34.17
N THR A 11 -10.79 11.63 33.47
CA THR A 11 -10.21 11.25 32.16
C THR A 11 -10.56 12.24 31.03
N LEU A 12 -11.61 13.05 31.19
CA LEU A 12 -12.10 14.00 30.20
C LEU A 12 -11.86 15.46 30.58
N GLN A 13 -11.22 15.70 31.75
CA GLN A 13 -10.84 17.06 32.17
C GLN A 13 -9.69 17.61 31.33
N SER A 14 -9.54 18.94 31.29
CA SER A 14 -8.52 19.63 30.48
C SER A 14 -7.10 19.13 30.72
N ASP A 15 -6.76 18.83 31.96
CA ASP A 15 -5.42 18.32 32.31
C ASP A 15 -5.18 16.88 31.83
N ALA A 16 -6.24 16.08 31.76
CA ALA A 16 -6.18 14.75 31.16
C ALA A 16 -6.13 14.83 29.63
N SER A 17 -6.77 15.84 29.02
CA SER A 17 -6.75 16.03 27.56
C SER A 17 -5.35 16.28 26.99
N GLN A 18 -4.43 16.84 27.79
CA GLN A 18 -3.02 16.97 27.41
C GLN A 18 -2.29 15.63 27.22
N ARG A 19 -2.84 14.54 27.78
CA ARG A 19 -2.30 13.18 27.68
C ARG A 19 -3.05 12.33 26.64
N MET A 20 -4.09 12.88 25.98
CA MET A 20 -4.86 12.18 24.98
C MET A 20 -4.49 12.66 23.59
N THR A 21 -4.23 11.71 22.70
CA THR A 21 -4.19 11.96 21.26
C THR A 21 -5.52 11.46 20.68
N LYS A 22 -6.25 12.33 19.98
CA LYS A 22 -7.43 11.92 19.25
C LYS A 22 -7.03 11.11 18.04
N ASP A 23 -7.74 10.01 17.80
CA ASP A 23 -7.62 9.29 16.54
C ASP A 23 -8.15 10.19 15.42
N ILE A 24 -7.36 10.34 14.37
CA ILE A 24 -7.74 11.11 13.16
C ILE A 24 -8.46 10.22 12.15
N MET A 25 -8.57 8.92 12.45
CA MET A 25 -9.21 7.93 11.60
C MET A 25 -10.63 7.66 12.08
N ASP A 26 -11.53 7.53 11.13
CA ASP A 26 -12.86 7.01 11.38
C ASP A 26 -12.90 5.49 11.35
N ARG A 27 -13.97 4.93 11.90
CA ARG A 27 -14.22 3.49 11.96
C ARG A 27 -15.58 3.15 11.40
N ALA A 28 -15.61 2.24 10.45
CA ALA A 28 -16.84 1.66 9.92
C ALA A 28 -16.83 0.14 10.10
N TYR A 29 -18.02 -0.46 10.18
CA TYR A 29 -18.19 -1.91 10.29
C TYR A 29 -18.78 -2.44 8.99
N ILE A 30 -18.05 -3.35 8.34
CA ILE A 30 -18.41 -3.91 7.04
C ILE A 30 -18.87 -5.36 7.23
N THR A 31 -20.10 -5.64 6.83
CA THR A 31 -20.65 -7.00 6.82
C THR A 31 -20.02 -7.82 5.69
N PRO A 32 -19.70 -9.10 5.87
CA PRO A 32 -19.20 -9.95 4.80
C PRO A 32 -20.18 -9.98 3.62
N LYS A 33 -19.64 -9.91 2.41
CA LYS A 33 -20.42 -9.93 1.18
C LYS A 33 -20.82 -11.35 0.77
N ARG A 34 -19.93 -12.32 1.03
CA ARG A 34 -20.17 -13.74 0.71
C ARG A 34 -19.35 -14.67 1.61
N ILE A 35 -19.75 -15.93 1.62
CA ILE A 35 -18.99 -17.03 2.16
C ILE A 35 -18.28 -17.70 0.98
N VAL A 36 -16.94 -17.68 0.98
CA VAL A 36 -16.15 -18.28 -0.10
C VAL A 36 -16.16 -19.81 0.03
N THR A 37 -15.82 -20.30 1.23
CA THR A 37 -15.80 -21.73 1.50
C THR A 37 -16.25 -22.05 2.92
N LYS A 38 -16.83 -23.25 3.06
CA LYS A 38 -17.13 -23.89 4.34
C LYS A 38 -16.31 -25.16 4.40
N TYR A 39 -15.36 -25.19 5.31
CA TYR A 39 -14.63 -26.41 5.62
C TYR A 39 -15.29 -27.06 6.83
N ALA A 40 -16.19 -27.95 6.58
CA ALA A 40 -16.69 -28.91 7.58
C ALA A 40 -16.17 -30.26 7.14
N GLY A 41 -15.67 -31.06 8.05
CA GLY A 41 -15.31 -32.43 7.74
C GLY A 41 -16.43 -33.07 6.92
N CYS A 42 -16.07 -33.81 5.89
CA CYS A 42 -16.92 -34.19 4.73
C CYS A 42 -18.25 -34.86 5.03
N LYS A 43 -18.60 -35.17 6.25
CA LYS A 43 -19.79 -35.95 6.62
C LYS A 43 -20.76 -35.31 7.59
N ASN A 44 -20.37 -34.24 8.31
CA ASN A 44 -21.21 -33.67 9.34
C ASN A 44 -21.48 -32.20 9.06
N ASN A 45 -22.72 -31.78 9.24
CA ASN A 45 -23.16 -30.41 9.10
C ASN A 45 -22.66 -29.59 10.32
N LEU A 46 -21.34 -29.36 10.40
CA LEU A 46 -20.67 -28.67 11.51
C LEU A 46 -20.92 -27.16 11.51
N ILE A 47 -21.42 -26.63 10.40
CA ILE A 47 -21.76 -25.23 10.25
C ILE A 47 -23.21 -25.13 9.82
N LYS A 48 -24.00 -24.35 10.57
CA LYS A 48 -25.42 -24.13 10.29
C LYS A 48 -25.75 -22.66 10.32
N ASN A 49 -26.68 -22.26 9.48
CA ASN A 49 -27.24 -20.91 9.43
C ASN A 49 -26.18 -19.81 9.16
N GLU A 50 -25.15 -20.12 8.45
CA GLU A 50 -24.06 -19.21 8.12
C GLU A 50 -24.50 -17.96 7.34
N HIS A 51 -25.66 -18.06 6.64
CA HIS A 51 -26.26 -16.92 5.92
C HIS A 51 -26.57 -15.72 6.83
N TYR A 52 -26.80 -15.94 8.13
CA TYR A 52 -27.00 -14.83 9.05
C TYR A 52 -25.75 -13.92 9.20
N LEU A 53 -24.57 -14.43 8.92
CA LEU A 53 -23.34 -13.62 8.94
C LEU A 53 -23.28 -12.62 7.77
N LEU A 54 -24.11 -12.81 6.74
CA LEU A 54 -24.23 -11.89 5.60
C LEU A 54 -25.28 -10.80 5.83
N GLU A 55 -25.98 -10.83 6.96
CA GLU A 55 -26.93 -9.81 7.37
C GLU A 55 -26.23 -8.80 8.29
N ARG A 56 -26.59 -7.52 8.15
CA ARG A 56 -26.08 -6.47 9.06
C ARG A 56 -26.61 -6.71 10.46
N GLY A 57 -25.71 -6.90 11.40
CA GLY A 57 -26.04 -6.99 12.83
C GLY A 57 -26.23 -5.63 13.49
N ASN A 58 -26.59 -5.66 14.78
CA ASN A 58 -26.72 -4.47 15.64
C ASN A 58 -25.53 -4.31 16.61
N GLY A 59 -24.53 -5.16 16.50
CA GLY A 59 -23.32 -5.15 17.34
C GLY A 59 -23.53 -5.64 18.77
N GLN A 60 -24.74 -6.07 19.14
CA GLN A 60 -25.09 -6.47 20.49
C GLN A 60 -25.10 -8.00 20.63
N SER A 61 -24.34 -8.52 21.60
CA SER A 61 -24.40 -9.91 22.02
C SER A 61 -25.73 -10.26 22.66
N GLU A 62 -26.21 -11.45 22.41
CA GLU A 62 -27.45 -11.99 23.00
C GLU A 62 -27.22 -13.37 23.57
N MET A 63 -27.78 -13.63 24.76
CA MET A 63 -27.67 -14.93 25.43
C MET A 63 -28.58 -16.00 24.83
N ASN A 64 -28.79 -15.97 23.53
CA ASN A 64 -29.58 -16.95 22.80
C ASN A 64 -28.86 -17.31 21.49
N ARG A 65 -29.40 -18.30 20.75
CA ARG A 65 -28.85 -18.76 19.47
C ARG A 65 -29.74 -18.43 18.28
N LYS A 66 -30.71 -17.54 18.46
CA LYS A 66 -31.60 -17.15 17.37
C LYS A 66 -30.82 -16.29 16.38
N LYS A 67 -31.03 -16.55 15.11
CA LYS A 67 -30.33 -15.82 14.04
C LYS A 67 -28.80 -15.80 14.21
N CYS A 68 -28.24 -16.93 14.58
CA CYS A 68 -26.79 -17.08 14.72
C CYS A 68 -26.28 -18.16 13.76
N CYS A 69 -25.09 -17.96 13.24
CA CYS A 69 -24.29 -19.01 12.67
C CYS A 69 -23.79 -19.93 13.79
N ILE A 70 -24.01 -21.21 13.65
CA ILE A 70 -23.57 -22.22 14.61
C ILE A 70 -22.38 -22.96 14.04
N MET A 71 -21.25 -22.91 14.72
CA MET A 71 -20.07 -23.69 14.39
C MET A 71 -19.82 -24.73 15.45
N THR A 72 -19.61 -25.97 15.03
CA THR A 72 -19.39 -27.13 15.93
C THR A 72 -18.08 -27.81 15.56
N SER A 73 -17.34 -28.27 16.55
CA SER A 73 -16.15 -29.10 16.39
C SER A 73 -16.29 -30.40 17.16
N THR A 74 -15.66 -31.46 16.68
CA THR A 74 -15.44 -32.73 17.37
C THR A 74 -13.96 -32.87 17.72
N GLU A 75 -13.52 -34.02 18.18
CA GLU A 75 -12.10 -34.29 18.37
C GLU A 75 -11.31 -34.29 17.08
N THR A 76 -11.92 -34.80 16.01
CA THR A 76 -11.25 -35.05 14.73
C THR A 76 -11.63 -34.07 13.63
N GLU A 77 -12.77 -33.40 13.74
CA GLU A 77 -13.28 -32.51 12.70
C GLU A 77 -13.48 -31.10 13.25
N LYS A 78 -13.03 -30.11 12.49
CA LYS A 78 -13.10 -28.69 12.85
C LYS A 78 -13.93 -27.92 11.85
N ALA A 79 -14.84 -27.08 12.36
CA ALA A 79 -15.57 -26.14 11.53
C ALA A 79 -14.68 -24.94 11.16
N SER A 80 -14.73 -24.54 9.91
CA SER A 80 -14.00 -23.39 9.38
C SER A 80 -14.82 -22.64 8.36
N LEU A 81 -14.81 -21.33 8.41
CA LEU A 81 -15.44 -20.40 7.48
C LEU A 81 -14.41 -19.49 6.84
N LEU A 82 -14.48 -19.29 5.54
CA LEU A 82 -13.76 -18.24 4.81
C LEU A 82 -14.76 -17.23 4.28
N LEU A 83 -14.61 -16.00 4.72
CA LEU A 83 -15.47 -14.86 4.42
C LEU A 83 -14.76 -13.87 3.50
N ASP A 84 -15.49 -13.30 2.53
CA ASP A 84 -15.06 -12.20 1.67
C ASP A 84 -15.84 -10.94 2.04
N PHE A 85 -15.15 -9.86 2.38
CA PHE A 85 -15.74 -8.56 2.69
C PHE A 85 -15.98 -7.69 1.45
N GLY A 86 -15.61 -8.18 0.27
CA GLY A 86 -15.92 -7.58 -1.02
C GLY A 86 -14.90 -6.59 -1.54
N SER A 87 -14.13 -5.95 -0.68
CA SER A 87 -13.02 -5.08 -1.04
C SER A 87 -11.90 -5.19 -0.03
N GLU A 88 -10.70 -4.88 -0.45
CA GLU A 88 -9.55 -4.70 0.42
C GLU A 88 -9.82 -3.59 1.43
N LEU A 89 -9.35 -3.74 2.66
CA LEU A 89 -9.52 -2.76 3.72
C LEU A 89 -8.37 -2.84 4.74
N HIS A 90 -8.17 -1.75 5.48
CA HIS A 90 -7.25 -1.72 6.61
C HIS A 90 -8.02 -1.67 7.93
N GLY A 91 -7.66 -2.53 8.87
CA GLY A 91 -8.25 -2.56 10.21
C GLY A 91 -8.28 -3.97 10.80
N GLY A 92 -9.43 -4.38 11.31
CA GLY A 92 -9.55 -5.62 12.06
C GLY A 92 -10.89 -6.31 11.87
N LEU A 93 -11.18 -7.21 12.79
CA LEU A 93 -12.40 -8.02 12.81
C LEU A 93 -13.13 -7.82 14.15
N LYS A 94 -14.44 -7.65 14.07
CA LYS A 94 -15.34 -7.68 15.21
C LYS A 94 -16.15 -8.97 15.18
N LEU A 95 -16.10 -9.72 16.27
CA LEU A 95 -16.92 -10.90 16.51
C LEU A 95 -17.96 -10.58 17.58
N VAL A 96 -19.24 -10.83 17.29
CA VAL A 96 -20.33 -10.73 18.25
C VAL A 96 -20.88 -12.12 18.49
N MET A 97 -20.80 -12.57 19.74
CA MET A 97 -21.18 -13.90 20.14
C MET A 97 -22.67 -13.99 20.47
N GLY A 98 -23.32 -15.08 20.15
CA GLY A 98 -24.57 -15.48 20.74
C GLY A 98 -24.31 -16.20 22.06
N SER A 99 -24.16 -17.52 21.99
CA SER A 99 -23.80 -18.31 23.17
C SER A 99 -22.96 -19.54 22.76
N SER A 100 -22.15 -20.04 23.69
CA SER A 100 -21.42 -21.30 23.54
C SER A 100 -22.05 -22.41 24.38
N ASN A 101 -21.78 -23.67 24.07
CA ASN A 101 -22.14 -24.80 24.92
C ASN A 101 -21.18 -24.99 26.11
N ARG A 102 -20.11 -24.19 26.15
CA ARG A 102 -19.07 -24.24 27.21
C ARG A 102 -19.21 -23.05 28.14
N ARG A 103 -18.73 -23.20 29.37
CA ARG A 103 -18.58 -22.08 30.33
C ARG A 103 -17.27 -21.32 30.07
N GLU A 104 -16.21 -22.07 29.75
CA GLU A 104 -14.90 -21.53 29.45
C GLU A 104 -14.86 -20.98 28.00
N PRO A 105 -13.93 -20.08 27.72
CA PRO A 105 -13.65 -19.61 26.37
C PRO A 105 -13.37 -20.74 25.37
N SER A 106 -13.56 -20.49 24.11
CA SER A 106 -13.29 -21.43 23.03
C SER A 106 -12.10 -21.01 22.18
N LEU A 107 -11.17 -21.95 21.95
CA LEU A 107 -9.99 -21.70 21.13
C LEU A 107 -10.36 -21.62 19.66
N VAL A 108 -9.95 -20.52 19.01
CA VAL A 108 -10.14 -20.28 17.57
C VAL A 108 -8.83 -19.87 16.92
N ARG A 109 -8.75 -20.01 15.61
CA ARG A 109 -7.72 -19.41 14.77
C ARG A 109 -8.38 -18.46 13.79
N ILE A 110 -7.85 -17.26 13.68
CA ILE A 110 -8.31 -16.21 12.78
C ILE A 110 -7.16 -15.88 11.85
N ARG A 111 -7.40 -15.99 10.54
CA ARG A 111 -6.43 -15.64 9.51
C ARG A 111 -7.00 -14.58 8.59
N PHE A 112 -6.28 -13.48 8.50
CA PHE A 112 -6.55 -12.41 7.55
C PHE A 112 -5.77 -12.65 6.27
N GLY A 113 -6.32 -12.28 5.14
CA GLY A 113 -5.63 -12.36 3.84
C GLY A 113 -6.14 -11.33 2.85
N GLU A 114 -5.24 -10.81 2.05
CA GLU A 114 -5.57 -9.99 0.88
C GLU A 114 -6.08 -10.87 -0.28
N SER A 115 -5.79 -12.17 -0.22
CA SER A 115 -6.31 -13.18 -1.15
C SER A 115 -6.87 -14.38 -0.41
N VAL A 116 -7.68 -15.18 -1.14
CA VAL A 116 -8.19 -16.48 -0.66
C VAL A 116 -7.03 -17.43 -0.34
N GLY A 117 -6.00 -17.44 -1.17
CA GLY A 117 -4.79 -18.24 -0.95
C GLY A 117 -4.10 -17.86 0.35
N GLU A 118 -3.89 -16.58 0.58
CA GLU A 118 -3.26 -16.08 1.81
C GLU A 118 -4.07 -16.42 3.06
N ALA A 119 -5.39 -16.17 3.06
CA ALA A 119 -6.25 -16.50 4.20
C ALA A 119 -6.28 -18.02 4.49
N ASN A 120 -6.01 -18.85 3.50
CA ASN A 120 -5.91 -20.31 3.65
C ASN A 120 -4.50 -20.78 4.06
N SER A 121 -3.47 -19.99 3.87
CA SER A 121 -2.08 -20.34 4.21
C SER A 121 -1.82 -20.28 5.71
N THR A 122 -0.70 -20.86 6.14
CA THR A 122 -0.26 -20.85 7.53
C THR A 122 1.13 -20.23 7.64
N THR A 123 1.37 -19.46 8.70
CA THR A 123 2.66 -18.83 8.98
C THR A 123 3.73 -19.82 9.48
N SER A 124 3.35 -21.05 9.81
CA SER A 124 4.28 -22.10 10.26
C SER A 124 5.13 -22.72 9.14
N ASN A 125 4.88 -22.35 7.89
CA ASN A 125 5.64 -22.87 6.75
C ASN A 125 7.05 -22.24 6.73
N SER A 126 8.09 -23.06 6.64
CA SER A 126 9.49 -22.63 6.64
C SER A 126 9.87 -21.69 5.49
N GLU A 127 9.10 -21.68 4.41
CA GLU A 127 9.25 -20.77 3.26
C GLU A 127 9.00 -19.29 3.62
N TRP A 128 8.35 -19.04 4.75
CA TRP A 128 7.98 -17.73 5.25
C TRP A 128 9.00 -17.14 6.24
N LYS A 129 10.22 -17.60 6.24
CA LYS A 129 11.28 -16.99 7.04
C LYS A 129 11.53 -15.58 6.55
N VAL A 130 11.02 -14.66 7.31
CA VAL A 130 11.07 -13.23 7.05
C VAL A 130 12.43 -12.69 7.43
N GLY A 131 13.09 -12.03 6.48
CA GLY A 131 14.37 -11.37 6.75
C GLY A 131 14.22 -10.00 7.38
N PHE A 132 13.32 -9.15 6.91
CA PHE A 132 13.35 -7.72 7.19
C PHE A 132 12.00 -7.05 7.37
N SER A 133 10.89 -7.57 6.88
CA SER A 133 9.62 -6.91 7.05
C SER A 133 9.09 -7.15 8.45
N THR A 134 8.60 -6.09 9.05
CA THR A 134 7.76 -6.17 10.22
C THR A 134 6.60 -7.06 9.88
N ASP A 135 6.67 -8.12 10.38
CA ASP A 135 5.99 -9.25 10.07
C ASP A 135 4.49 -9.10 10.25
N ASP A 136 3.83 -9.00 9.14
CA ASP A 136 2.40 -9.17 9.04
C ASP A 136 1.92 -10.53 9.58
N HIS A 137 2.80 -11.52 9.70
CA HIS A 137 2.45 -12.86 10.19
C HIS A 137 1.81 -12.85 11.56
N ALA A 138 2.43 -12.16 12.51
CA ALA A 138 1.91 -12.06 13.88
C ALA A 138 0.56 -11.34 13.95
N LYS A 139 0.24 -10.54 12.93
CA LYS A 139 -1.00 -9.76 12.87
C LYS A 139 -2.09 -10.43 12.06
N ARG A 140 -1.73 -11.25 11.07
CA ARG A 140 -2.68 -11.89 10.16
C ARG A 140 -3.07 -13.32 10.53
N ASP A 141 -2.35 -14.00 11.42
CA ASP A 141 -2.59 -15.39 11.83
C ASP A 141 -2.54 -15.49 13.36
N ILE A 142 -3.71 -15.50 13.97
CA ILE A 142 -3.89 -15.35 15.41
C ILE A 142 -4.63 -16.58 15.94
N ILE A 143 -4.03 -17.30 16.90
CA ILE A 143 -4.69 -18.31 17.69
C ILE A 143 -5.02 -17.69 19.04
N MET A 144 -6.30 -17.69 19.42
CA MET A 144 -6.76 -17.06 20.64
C MET A 144 -8.02 -17.71 21.19
N GLU A 145 -8.30 -17.43 22.43
CA GLU A 145 -9.58 -17.77 23.06
C GLU A 145 -10.60 -16.64 22.83
N ILE A 146 -11.80 -17.02 22.39
CA ILE A 146 -12.94 -16.13 22.30
C ILE A 146 -13.93 -16.34 23.46
N PRO A 147 -14.59 -15.31 23.96
CA PRO A 147 -15.50 -15.45 25.07
C PRO A 147 -16.72 -16.30 24.70
N ARG A 148 -17.38 -16.82 25.71
CA ARG A 148 -18.64 -17.56 25.57
C ARG A 148 -19.76 -16.73 24.95
N ASP A 149 -19.85 -15.49 25.38
CA ASP A 149 -20.80 -14.44 24.95
C ASP A 149 -20.10 -13.08 24.99
N GLY A 150 -20.78 -12.04 24.56
CA GLY A 150 -20.18 -10.72 24.42
C GLY A 150 -19.63 -10.44 23.03
N MET A 151 -18.72 -9.50 22.93
CA MET A 151 -18.08 -9.13 21.67
C MET A 151 -16.58 -8.90 21.86
N ILE A 152 -15.81 -9.08 20.79
CA ILE A 152 -14.38 -8.84 20.77
C ILE A 152 -13.96 -8.23 19.43
N GLU A 153 -13.01 -7.32 19.47
CA GLU A 153 -12.35 -6.76 18.29
C GLU A 153 -10.90 -7.21 18.24
N ILE A 154 -10.42 -7.59 17.06
CA ILE A 154 -9.14 -8.28 16.87
C ILE A 154 -8.48 -7.82 15.58
N GLY A 155 -7.17 -7.74 15.59
CA GLY A 155 -6.37 -7.47 14.40
C GLY A 155 -6.17 -5.98 14.13
N ASN A 156 -5.22 -5.72 13.25
CA ASN A 156 -4.90 -4.41 12.68
C ASN A 156 -3.97 -4.67 11.48
N THR A 157 -4.54 -4.96 10.31
CA THR A 157 -3.80 -5.31 9.10
C THR A 157 -4.59 -4.97 7.84
N GLY A 158 -3.94 -5.06 6.67
CA GLY A 158 -4.61 -5.06 5.37
C GLY A 158 -5.21 -6.44 5.07
N PHE A 159 -6.45 -6.48 4.60
CA PHE A 159 -7.12 -7.74 4.23
C PHE A 159 -8.42 -7.49 3.46
N ARG A 160 -8.85 -8.50 2.72
CA ARG A 160 -10.20 -8.62 2.16
C ARG A 160 -10.91 -9.87 2.68
N PHE A 161 -10.14 -10.90 3.03
CA PHE A 161 -10.66 -12.21 3.41
C PHE A 161 -10.31 -12.52 4.86
N VAL A 162 -11.23 -13.20 5.55
CA VAL A 162 -10.98 -13.72 6.89
C VAL A 162 -11.41 -15.19 6.95
N ARG A 163 -10.48 -16.03 7.39
CA ARG A 163 -10.77 -17.41 7.74
C ARG A 163 -10.84 -17.58 9.25
N LEU A 164 -11.94 -18.15 9.74
CA LEU A 164 -12.18 -18.49 11.13
C LEU A 164 -12.25 -19.99 11.29
N ASP A 165 -11.34 -20.60 12.04
CA ASP A 165 -11.31 -22.01 12.38
C ASP A 165 -11.66 -22.21 13.87
N LEU A 166 -12.63 -23.06 14.19
CA LEU A 166 -12.93 -23.46 15.56
C LEU A 166 -12.00 -24.59 15.98
N LEU A 167 -10.94 -24.26 16.72
CA LEU A 167 -9.91 -25.25 17.12
C LEU A 167 -10.28 -26.04 18.37
N GLN A 168 -11.12 -25.49 19.26
CA GLN A 168 -11.55 -26.12 20.49
C GLN A 168 -12.23 -27.46 20.21
N ASN A 169 -11.80 -28.55 20.90
CA ASN A 169 -12.43 -29.86 20.77
C ASN A 169 -13.81 -29.88 21.42
N ASN A 170 -14.75 -30.61 20.83
CA ASN A 170 -16.10 -30.88 21.35
C ASN A 170 -16.81 -29.58 21.78
N ALA A 171 -16.69 -28.54 20.93
CA ALA A 171 -17.24 -27.23 21.20
C ALA A 171 -18.32 -26.85 20.17
N THR A 172 -19.27 -26.06 20.62
CA THR A 172 -20.28 -25.40 19.77
C THR A 172 -20.29 -23.92 20.14
N ILE A 173 -19.99 -23.06 19.20
CA ILE A 173 -20.09 -21.60 19.34
C ILE A 173 -21.22 -21.07 18.47
N SER A 174 -21.76 -19.94 18.85
CA SER A 174 -22.78 -19.20 18.10
C SER A 174 -22.24 -17.80 17.78
N LEU A 175 -22.15 -17.51 16.52
CA LEU A 175 -21.71 -16.20 16.01
C LEU A 175 -22.95 -15.44 15.52
N LYS A 176 -23.26 -14.33 16.16
CA LYS A 176 -24.37 -13.48 15.77
C LYS A 176 -23.99 -12.52 14.65
N GLU A 177 -22.77 -12.00 14.72
CA GLU A 177 -22.23 -11.07 13.74
C GLU A 177 -20.72 -11.28 13.58
N ILE A 178 -20.26 -11.18 12.36
CA ILE A 178 -18.86 -10.98 12.02
C ILE A 178 -18.79 -9.75 11.13
N SER A 179 -18.04 -8.73 11.53
CA SER A 179 -17.85 -7.50 10.75
C SER A 179 -16.38 -7.18 10.64
N ALA A 180 -15.92 -6.80 9.46
CA ALA A 180 -14.64 -6.15 9.34
C ALA A 180 -14.71 -4.74 9.93
N ILE A 181 -13.63 -4.30 10.56
CA ILE A 181 -13.43 -2.94 11.03
C ILE A 181 -12.60 -2.23 9.98
N LEU A 182 -13.17 -1.26 9.29
CA LEU A 182 -12.45 -0.38 8.39
C LEU A 182 -11.99 0.85 9.16
N ARG A 183 -10.67 1.11 9.18
CA ARG A 183 -10.07 2.38 9.62
C ARG A 183 -9.68 3.18 8.40
N TYR A 184 -10.16 4.40 8.29
CA TYR A 184 -9.95 5.25 7.13
C TYR A 184 -10.09 6.74 7.51
N ARG A 185 -9.56 7.63 6.69
CA ARG A 185 -9.87 9.06 6.80
C ARG A 185 -11.21 9.32 6.16
N ASP A 186 -12.14 9.93 6.87
CA ASP A 186 -13.43 10.37 6.30
C ASP A 186 -13.24 11.69 5.56
N ILE A 187 -12.77 11.60 4.33
CA ILE A 187 -12.47 12.74 3.46
C ILE A 187 -13.18 12.61 2.11
N PRO A 188 -13.64 13.71 1.52
CA PRO A 188 -14.32 13.67 0.23
C PRO A 188 -13.34 13.41 -0.92
N TYR A 189 -13.79 12.67 -1.94
CA TYR A 189 -13.15 12.64 -3.24
C TYR A 189 -13.52 13.91 -4.00
N LEU A 190 -12.54 14.82 -4.20
CA LEU A 190 -12.72 16.09 -4.89
C LEU A 190 -12.46 15.95 -6.41
N GLY A 191 -11.50 15.08 -6.75
CA GLY A 191 -11.24 14.71 -8.14
C GLY A 191 -12.18 13.63 -8.63
N SER A 192 -12.43 13.63 -9.94
CA SER A 192 -13.27 12.62 -10.61
C SER A 192 -12.74 12.33 -12.00
N PHE A 193 -13.04 11.13 -12.48
CA PHE A 193 -12.78 10.72 -13.85
C PHE A 193 -13.96 9.89 -14.36
N GLU A 194 -14.47 10.25 -15.54
CA GLU A 194 -15.53 9.52 -16.21
C GLU A 194 -15.31 9.55 -17.71
N CYS A 195 -15.44 8.40 -18.35
CA CYS A 195 -15.42 8.24 -19.79
C CYS A 195 -16.40 7.12 -20.22
N ASN A 196 -16.54 6.90 -21.52
CA ASN A 196 -17.39 5.84 -22.05
C ASN A 196 -16.84 4.41 -21.84
N ASP A 197 -15.57 4.26 -21.50
CA ASP A 197 -14.98 2.97 -21.12
C ASP A 197 -15.11 2.73 -19.60
N GLN A 198 -16.05 1.86 -19.23
CA GLN A 198 -16.32 1.53 -17.83
C GLN A 198 -15.14 0.84 -17.15
N ARG A 199 -14.25 0.21 -17.91
CA ARG A 199 -13.05 -0.41 -17.37
C ARG A 199 -12.05 0.66 -16.91
N LEU A 200 -11.85 1.71 -17.68
CA LEU A 200 -11.01 2.84 -17.28
C LEU A 200 -11.59 3.57 -16.07
N ASN A 201 -12.92 3.78 -16.03
CA ASN A 201 -13.59 4.35 -14.87
C ASN A 201 -13.33 3.49 -13.60
N LYS A 202 -13.38 2.16 -13.77
CA LYS A 202 -13.10 1.23 -12.67
C LYS A 202 -11.63 1.24 -12.24
N ILE A 203 -10.70 1.35 -13.19
CA ILE A 203 -9.26 1.48 -12.90
C ILE A 203 -9.01 2.75 -12.07
N TRP A 204 -9.56 3.88 -12.49
CA TRP A 204 -9.37 5.15 -11.80
C TRP A 204 -9.86 5.10 -10.33
N ILE A 205 -11.12 4.66 -10.12
CA ILE A 205 -11.66 4.59 -8.75
C ILE A 205 -10.94 3.56 -7.88
N THR A 206 -10.42 2.48 -8.47
CA THR A 206 -9.60 1.49 -7.76
C THR A 206 -8.28 2.10 -7.31
N GLY A 207 -7.60 2.87 -8.16
CA GLY A 207 -6.38 3.60 -7.80
C GLY A 207 -6.63 4.63 -6.70
N ALA A 208 -7.68 5.43 -6.83
CA ALA A 208 -8.08 6.40 -5.83
C ALA A 208 -8.37 5.73 -4.47
N TYR A 209 -9.06 4.60 -4.46
CA TYR A 209 -9.32 3.83 -3.24
C TYR A 209 -8.05 3.20 -2.64
N THR A 210 -7.15 2.72 -3.49
CA THR A 210 -5.84 2.18 -3.05
C THR A 210 -5.06 3.21 -2.25
N VAL A 211 -4.89 4.41 -2.81
CA VAL A 211 -4.17 5.49 -2.12
C VAL A 211 -4.92 5.94 -0.86
N HIS A 212 -6.25 6.01 -0.89
CA HIS A 212 -7.05 6.37 0.28
C HIS A 212 -6.80 5.45 1.48
N LEU A 213 -6.70 4.14 1.25
CA LEU A 213 -6.39 3.18 2.32
C LEU A 213 -4.98 3.38 2.91
N ASN A 214 -4.03 3.87 2.11
CA ASN A 214 -2.66 4.15 2.55
C ASN A 214 -2.52 5.50 3.28
N MET A 215 -3.52 6.39 3.21
CA MET A 215 -3.58 7.66 3.95
C MET A 215 -3.97 7.41 5.42
N GLN A 216 -3.06 6.85 6.20
CA GLN A 216 -3.23 6.56 7.62
C GLN A 216 -2.74 7.74 8.48
N GLU A 217 -2.15 7.53 9.64
CA GLU A 217 -1.51 8.60 10.44
C GLU A 217 -0.45 9.36 9.62
N PHE A 218 0.24 8.62 8.79
CA PHE A 218 1.15 9.09 7.74
C PHE A 218 0.76 8.42 6.42
N LEU A 219 1.37 8.85 5.34
CA LEU A 219 1.22 8.17 4.06
C LEU A 219 2.10 6.92 4.07
N TRP A 220 1.46 5.76 4.07
CA TRP A 220 2.13 4.47 4.09
C TRP A 220 2.25 3.90 2.68
N ASP A 221 3.33 3.19 2.45
CA ASP A 221 3.57 2.40 1.24
C ASP A 221 2.48 1.34 0.99
N GLY A 222 2.07 0.66 2.05
CA GLY A 222 1.07 -0.40 2.01
C GLY A 222 0.38 -0.61 3.36
N ILE A 223 -0.83 -1.15 3.36
CA ILE A 223 -1.65 -1.32 4.57
C ILE A 223 -1.44 -2.67 5.27
N LYS A 224 -0.82 -3.64 4.61
CA LYS A 224 -0.60 -4.98 5.16
C LYS A 224 0.71 -5.05 5.93
N ARG A 225 1.82 -4.70 5.30
CA ARG A 225 3.16 -4.76 5.87
C ARG A 225 3.94 -3.47 5.62
N ASP A 226 5.13 -3.40 6.16
CA ASP A 226 5.98 -2.23 6.33
C ASP A 226 5.25 -1.10 7.04
N ARG A 227 4.24 -0.48 6.44
CA ARG A 227 3.44 0.60 7.03
C ARG A 227 4.31 1.76 7.50
N VAL A 228 5.23 2.12 6.65
CA VAL A 228 6.18 3.23 6.86
C VAL A 228 6.10 4.24 5.73
N VAL A 229 6.68 5.40 5.96
CA VAL A 229 6.83 6.42 4.92
C VAL A 229 8.07 6.08 4.09
N TRP A 230 7.87 5.55 2.89
CA TRP A 230 8.92 5.33 1.90
C TRP A 230 8.95 6.48 0.90
N LEU A 231 10.05 7.27 0.87
CA LEU A 231 10.09 8.53 0.10
C LEU A 231 10.06 8.34 -1.43
N GLY A 232 10.50 7.17 -1.91
CA GLY A 232 10.37 6.81 -3.32
C GLY A 232 8.92 6.56 -3.72
N ASP A 233 8.26 5.75 -2.91
CA ASP A 233 6.84 5.37 -3.08
C ASP A 233 5.93 6.58 -3.00
N MET A 234 6.29 7.52 -2.14
CA MET A 234 5.50 8.72 -1.86
C MET A 234 5.25 9.60 -3.09
N HIS A 235 6.10 9.58 -4.13
CA HIS A 235 5.92 10.50 -5.26
C HIS A 235 4.63 10.20 -6.05
N PRO A 236 4.37 8.99 -6.58
CA PRO A 236 3.10 8.69 -7.24
C PRO A 236 1.91 8.80 -6.28
N GLU A 237 2.07 8.45 -5.01
CA GLU A 237 1.03 8.63 -3.98
C GLU A 237 0.65 10.10 -3.79
N LEU A 238 1.65 10.99 -3.65
CA LEU A 238 1.45 12.43 -3.53
C LEU A 238 0.68 12.98 -4.74
N MET A 239 1.05 12.53 -5.95
CA MET A 239 0.38 12.95 -7.17
C MET A 239 -1.08 12.50 -7.19
N ALA A 240 -1.36 11.25 -6.76
CA ALA A 240 -2.72 10.74 -6.64
C ALA A 240 -3.52 11.48 -5.55
N VAL A 241 -2.96 11.65 -4.35
CA VAL A 241 -3.59 12.40 -3.24
C VAL A 241 -3.97 13.81 -3.71
N SER A 242 -3.04 14.52 -4.33
CA SER A 242 -3.27 15.90 -4.78
C SER A 242 -4.39 15.99 -5.83
N ARG A 243 -4.55 14.97 -6.70
CA ARG A 243 -5.57 14.95 -7.76
C ARG A 243 -6.93 14.49 -7.27
N VAL A 244 -6.97 13.57 -6.29
CA VAL A 244 -8.22 12.98 -5.82
C VAL A 244 -8.77 13.72 -4.61
N PHE A 245 -7.93 14.10 -3.65
CA PHE A 245 -8.34 14.66 -2.36
C PHE A 245 -7.94 16.13 -2.17
N GLY A 246 -7.08 16.68 -3.06
CA GLY A 246 -6.53 18.02 -2.91
C GLY A 246 -5.49 18.11 -1.80
N TYR A 247 -5.47 19.23 -1.06
CA TYR A 247 -4.59 19.37 0.09
C TYR A 247 -4.98 18.39 1.20
N ASN A 248 -4.01 17.64 1.68
CA ASN A 248 -4.18 16.80 2.87
C ASN A 248 -2.88 16.80 3.70
N GLU A 249 -3.04 16.97 5.01
CA GLU A 249 -1.91 17.06 5.95
C GLU A 249 -1.08 15.77 6.05
N VAL A 250 -1.56 14.65 5.53
CA VAL A 250 -0.80 13.41 5.51
C VAL A 250 0.53 13.57 4.75
N ILE A 251 0.55 14.39 3.69
CA ILE A 251 1.76 14.65 2.90
C ILE A 251 2.81 15.45 3.69
N PRO A 252 2.53 16.70 4.16
CA PRO A 252 3.53 17.46 4.90
C PRO A 252 3.93 16.78 6.21
N ASN A 253 3.01 16.08 6.90
CA ASN A 253 3.34 15.31 8.10
C ASN A 253 4.33 14.17 7.81
N SER A 254 4.19 13.49 6.67
CA SER A 254 5.10 12.42 6.25
C SER A 254 6.48 12.95 5.86
N LEU A 255 6.55 14.08 5.16
CA LEU A 255 7.81 14.75 4.85
C LEU A 255 8.54 15.25 6.11
N ASP A 256 7.80 15.82 7.07
CA ASP A 256 8.31 16.21 8.38
C ASP A 256 8.87 15.02 9.17
N LEU A 257 8.14 13.89 9.16
CA LEU A 257 8.57 12.67 9.83
C LEU A 257 9.87 12.15 9.23
N ALA A 258 9.97 12.11 7.91
CA ALA A 258 11.16 11.62 7.21
C ALA A 258 12.41 12.44 7.55
N CYS A 259 12.32 13.77 7.56
CA CYS A 259 13.45 14.62 7.96
C CYS A 259 13.91 14.36 9.39
N LYS A 260 12.97 14.08 10.32
CA LYS A 260 13.29 13.78 11.72
C LYS A 260 13.93 12.39 11.87
N GLN A 261 13.48 11.42 11.10
CA GLN A 261 13.98 10.05 11.14
C GLN A 261 15.36 9.90 10.48
N PHE A 262 15.62 10.69 9.44
CA PHE A 262 16.83 10.59 8.63
C PHE A 262 17.58 11.94 8.58
N PRO A 263 18.11 12.42 9.72
CA PRO A 263 18.92 13.64 9.74
C PRO A 263 20.18 13.44 8.88
N LEU A 264 20.57 14.51 8.18
CA LEU A 264 21.81 14.48 7.37
C LEU A 264 23.04 14.17 8.26
N PRO A 265 24.03 13.43 7.75
CA PRO A 265 24.20 12.99 6.36
C PRO A 265 23.57 11.63 6.01
N ASN A 266 22.62 11.12 6.79
CA ASN A 266 21.96 9.85 6.48
C ASN A 266 21.05 9.99 5.26
N TRP A 267 21.05 8.95 4.41
CA TRP A 267 20.12 8.87 3.31
C TRP A 267 18.71 8.51 3.81
N MET A 268 17.68 9.14 3.22
CA MET A 268 16.27 8.82 3.47
C MET A 268 16.02 7.31 3.28
N ASN A 269 15.37 6.68 4.25
CA ASN A 269 15.14 5.23 4.28
C ASN A 269 16.43 4.37 4.04
N GLY A 270 17.62 4.93 4.30
CA GLY A 270 18.89 4.27 4.06
C GLY A 270 19.32 4.18 2.58
N MET A 271 18.59 4.81 1.65
CA MET A 271 18.84 4.75 0.21
C MET A 271 19.01 6.15 -0.39
N SER A 272 20.11 6.38 -1.10
CA SER A 272 20.35 7.68 -1.74
C SER A 272 19.29 8.02 -2.80
N ALA A 273 18.74 7.04 -3.51
CA ALA A 273 17.61 7.25 -4.42
C ALA A 273 16.42 7.92 -3.71
N TYR A 274 16.13 7.53 -2.46
CA TYR A 274 15.00 8.07 -1.70
C TYR A 274 15.23 9.49 -1.19
N SER A 275 16.49 9.88 -1.00
CA SER A 275 16.84 11.29 -0.79
C SER A 275 16.66 12.15 -2.06
N LEU A 276 16.88 11.57 -3.24
CA LEU A 276 16.57 12.23 -4.51
C LEU A 276 15.04 12.42 -4.65
N TRP A 277 14.28 11.39 -4.34
CA TRP A 277 12.81 11.45 -4.33
C TRP A 277 12.28 12.48 -3.31
N TYR A 278 12.96 12.67 -2.18
CA TYR A 278 12.59 13.72 -1.23
C TYR A 278 12.62 15.11 -1.87
N LEU A 279 13.65 15.43 -2.66
CA LEU A 279 13.74 16.75 -3.34
C LEU A 279 12.63 16.91 -4.38
N ILE A 280 12.32 15.85 -5.13
CA ILE A 280 11.22 15.82 -6.10
C ILE A 280 9.87 15.97 -5.38
N ASN A 281 9.63 15.25 -4.29
CA ASN A 281 8.41 15.36 -3.49
C ASN A 281 8.22 16.76 -2.90
N GLN A 282 9.28 17.42 -2.42
CA GLN A 282 9.23 18.80 -1.94
C GLN A 282 8.85 19.79 -3.06
N TYR A 283 9.41 19.57 -4.26
CA TYR A 283 9.07 20.37 -5.42
C TYR A 283 7.61 20.19 -5.83
N GLU A 284 7.16 18.97 -5.97
CA GLU A 284 5.78 18.66 -6.35
C GLU A 284 4.79 19.18 -5.32
N TRP A 285 5.05 18.97 -4.02
CA TRP A 285 4.20 19.51 -2.97
C TRP A 285 4.10 21.05 -3.02
N TYR A 286 5.24 21.74 -3.16
CA TYR A 286 5.23 23.18 -3.33
C TYR A 286 4.49 23.62 -4.61
N HIS A 287 4.70 22.91 -5.71
CA HIS A 287 4.05 23.20 -6.99
C HIS A 287 2.53 23.03 -6.93
N GLN A 288 2.05 22.03 -6.21
CA GLN A 288 0.61 21.76 -6.05
C GLN A 288 -0.07 22.75 -5.08
N THR A 289 0.62 23.18 -4.03
CA THR A 289 0.01 23.91 -2.92
C THR A 289 0.39 25.38 -2.83
N GLY A 290 1.56 25.74 -3.33
CA GLY A 290 2.14 27.06 -3.14
C GLY A 290 2.59 27.36 -1.69
N ASP A 291 2.67 26.32 -0.81
CA ASP A 291 2.98 26.47 0.62
C ASP A 291 4.45 26.83 0.83
N ILE A 292 4.73 28.14 0.73
CA ILE A 292 6.08 28.68 0.91
C ILE A 292 6.56 28.58 2.36
N ASP A 293 5.68 28.57 3.33
CA ASP A 293 6.07 28.50 4.73
C ASP A 293 6.51 27.07 5.09
N PHE A 294 5.84 26.08 4.57
CA PHE A 294 6.29 24.69 4.66
C PHE A 294 7.65 24.50 3.96
N LEU A 295 7.81 25.04 2.76
CA LEU A 295 9.08 24.97 2.04
C LEU A 295 10.22 25.63 2.82
N LYS A 296 10.01 26.83 3.41
CA LYS A 296 11.01 27.50 4.26
C LYS A 296 11.39 26.67 5.48
N LYS A 297 10.45 25.97 6.09
CA LYS A 297 10.72 25.06 7.22
C LYS A 297 11.74 23.97 6.87
N HIS A 298 11.77 23.55 5.62
CA HIS A 298 12.65 22.50 5.10
C HIS A 298 13.92 23.03 4.43
N SER A 299 14.13 24.37 4.38
CA SER A 299 15.21 25.00 3.63
C SER A 299 16.61 24.48 3.99
N ASP A 300 16.88 24.34 5.30
CA ASP A 300 18.19 23.88 5.78
C ASP A 300 18.47 22.42 5.38
N TYR A 301 17.43 21.56 5.42
CA TYR A 301 17.57 20.17 5.01
C TYR A 301 17.79 20.07 3.50
N ILE A 302 17.04 20.83 2.70
CA ILE A 302 17.18 20.87 1.23
C ILE A 302 18.58 21.34 0.87
N SER A 303 19.05 22.44 1.44
CA SER A 303 20.40 22.98 1.23
C SER A 303 21.47 21.95 1.61
N GLY A 304 21.39 21.39 2.81
CA GLY A 304 22.35 20.39 3.27
C GLY A 304 22.40 19.13 2.38
N LEU A 305 21.25 18.69 1.85
CA LEU A 305 21.19 17.56 0.94
C LEU A 305 21.82 17.88 -0.43
N ILE A 306 21.59 19.08 -0.97
CA ILE A 306 22.26 19.55 -2.20
C ILE A 306 23.77 19.52 -2.03
N HIS A 307 24.29 20.04 -0.91
CA HIS A 307 25.71 20.02 -0.61
C HIS A 307 26.26 18.60 -0.47
N LEU A 308 25.54 17.70 0.22
CA LEU A 308 25.91 16.30 0.35
C LEU A 308 26.01 15.60 -1.03
N ILE A 309 25.05 15.87 -1.93
CA ILE A 309 25.09 15.32 -3.30
C ILE A 309 26.28 15.91 -4.07
N ASN A 310 26.55 17.21 -3.92
CA ASN A 310 27.68 17.88 -4.57
C ASN A 310 29.03 17.24 -4.21
N GLU A 311 29.24 16.89 -2.95
CA GLU A 311 30.46 16.20 -2.48
C GLU A 311 30.66 14.81 -3.12
N LYS A 312 29.57 14.22 -3.60
CA LYS A 312 29.57 12.85 -4.18
C LYS A 312 29.62 12.84 -5.71
N VAL A 313 29.64 13.98 -6.38
CA VAL A 313 29.73 14.09 -7.85
C VAL A 313 31.02 14.82 -8.22
N ASP A 314 31.95 14.12 -8.89
CA ASP A 314 33.21 14.71 -9.33
C ASP A 314 33.08 15.57 -10.60
N ASP A 315 34.14 16.27 -10.97
CA ASP A 315 34.18 17.14 -12.14
C ASP A 315 34.06 16.38 -13.48
N ALA A 316 34.34 15.10 -13.49
CA ALA A 316 34.17 14.23 -14.66
C ALA A 316 32.75 13.68 -14.78
N GLY A 317 31.88 13.96 -13.79
CA GLY A 317 30.52 13.48 -13.72
C GLY A 317 30.39 12.05 -13.21
N ASN A 318 31.40 11.50 -12.53
CA ASN A 318 31.22 10.27 -11.77
C ASN A 318 30.56 10.60 -10.44
N GLU A 319 29.69 9.70 -9.96
CA GLU A 319 28.99 9.85 -8.69
C GLU A 319 29.27 8.68 -7.76
N THR A 320 29.26 8.95 -6.46
CA THR A 320 29.51 7.99 -5.38
C THR A 320 28.49 8.15 -4.25
N LEU A 321 27.20 8.39 -4.60
CA LEU A 321 26.17 8.67 -3.62
C LEU A 321 25.98 7.49 -2.64
N ALA A 322 25.74 6.30 -3.18
CA ALA A 322 25.66 5.08 -2.39
C ALA A 322 26.00 3.87 -3.27
N PRO A 323 26.50 2.77 -2.68
CA PRO A 323 26.81 1.57 -3.45
C PRO A 323 25.56 0.88 -4.02
N ALA A 324 24.43 0.93 -3.32
CA ALA A 324 23.17 0.37 -3.78
C ALA A 324 22.45 1.36 -4.71
N ARG A 325 22.21 0.92 -5.94
CA ARG A 325 21.40 1.63 -6.91
C ARG A 325 20.04 0.97 -6.95
N PHE A 326 18.98 1.72 -6.70
CA PHE A 326 17.61 1.23 -6.71
C PHE A 326 16.73 2.13 -7.56
N LEU A 327 16.01 1.54 -8.48
CA LEU A 327 14.89 2.17 -9.19
C LEU A 327 13.59 1.48 -8.73
N ASP A 328 13.39 0.24 -9.17
CA ASP A 328 12.32 -0.64 -8.73
C ASP A 328 12.77 -2.10 -8.71
N TRP A 329 11.92 -2.99 -8.21
CA TRP A 329 12.23 -4.40 -8.09
C TRP A 329 12.48 -5.10 -9.44
N PRO A 330 11.60 -4.93 -10.47
CA PRO A 330 11.78 -5.61 -11.75
C PRO A 330 13.07 -5.24 -12.49
N SER A 331 13.58 -4.03 -12.30
CA SER A 331 14.79 -3.53 -12.97
C SER A 331 16.08 -4.06 -12.38
N SER A 332 16.07 -4.60 -11.16
CA SER A 332 17.27 -4.94 -10.37
C SER A 332 18.26 -5.90 -11.07
N GLY A 333 17.79 -6.72 -12.00
CA GLY A 333 18.60 -7.60 -12.82
C GLY A 333 19.41 -6.89 -13.94
N ASN A 334 18.99 -5.68 -14.35
CA ASN A 334 19.61 -4.90 -15.42
C ASN A 334 20.50 -3.78 -14.84
N LYS A 335 21.65 -4.14 -14.29
CA LYS A 335 22.52 -3.20 -13.57
C LYS A 335 22.94 -1.99 -14.40
N ALA A 336 23.22 -2.18 -15.70
CA ALA A 336 23.63 -1.08 -16.59
C ALA A 336 22.46 -0.10 -16.84
N GLY A 337 21.27 -0.61 -17.06
CA GLY A 337 20.07 0.22 -17.19
C GLY A 337 19.73 0.93 -15.88
N VAL A 338 19.83 0.24 -14.72
CA VAL A 338 19.62 0.86 -13.40
C VAL A 338 20.61 2.00 -13.18
N GLU A 339 21.88 1.83 -13.53
CA GLU A 339 22.89 2.90 -13.42
C GLU A 339 22.50 4.13 -14.27
N ALA A 340 22.08 3.91 -15.53
CA ALA A 340 21.64 4.99 -16.40
C ALA A 340 20.41 5.73 -15.85
N GLY A 341 19.40 5.00 -15.40
CA GLY A 341 18.19 5.57 -14.81
C GLY A 341 18.47 6.30 -13.49
N TYR A 342 19.32 5.75 -12.63
CA TYR A 342 19.72 6.39 -11.38
C TYR A 342 20.43 7.73 -11.62
N ARG A 343 21.32 7.80 -12.62
CA ARG A 343 21.97 9.03 -13.02
C ARG A 343 20.96 10.09 -13.56
N ALA A 344 19.96 9.64 -14.30
CA ALA A 344 18.88 10.50 -14.75
C ALA A 344 18.03 11.02 -13.58
N LEU A 345 17.77 10.20 -12.57
CA LEU A 345 17.09 10.60 -11.34
C LEU A 345 17.86 11.70 -10.58
N ILE A 346 19.20 11.61 -10.53
CA ILE A 346 20.02 12.69 -9.94
C ILE A 346 19.79 14.01 -10.72
N VAL A 347 19.82 13.97 -12.06
CA VAL A 347 19.60 15.17 -12.87
C VAL A 347 18.23 15.75 -12.64
N TRP A 348 17.17 14.94 -12.63
CA TRP A 348 15.81 15.39 -12.33
C TRP A 348 15.71 16.01 -10.93
N ALA A 349 16.17 15.31 -9.90
CA ALA A 349 16.16 15.83 -8.53
C ALA A 349 16.90 17.16 -8.38
N MET A 350 18.02 17.34 -9.10
CA MET A 350 18.76 18.61 -9.09
C MET A 350 18.05 19.72 -9.87
N GLN A 351 17.27 19.39 -10.91
CA GLN A 351 16.42 20.36 -11.60
C GLN A 351 15.33 20.90 -10.66
N ASP A 352 14.69 20.03 -9.90
CA ASP A 352 13.66 20.41 -8.94
C ASP A 352 14.26 21.16 -7.74
N ALA A 353 15.41 20.70 -7.22
CA ALA A 353 16.14 21.40 -6.16
C ALA A 353 16.61 22.79 -6.59
N HIS A 354 17.00 23.00 -7.87
CA HIS A 354 17.29 24.32 -8.42
C HIS A 354 16.09 25.25 -8.31
N GLN A 355 14.90 24.78 -8.74
CA GLN A 355 13.67 25.57 -8.66
C GLN A 355 13.29 25.88 -7.22
N LEU A 356 13.38 24.92 -6.30
CA LEU A 356 13.15 25.12 -4.86
C LEU A 356 14.09 26.18 -4.29
N SER A 357 15.40 26.10 -4.63
CA SER A 357 16.41 27.06 -4.17
C SER A 357 16.12 28.47 -4.65
N LEU A 358 15.68 28.64 -5.89
CA LEU A 358 15.24 29.94 -6.41
C LEU A 358 14.03 30.50 -5.64
N LYS A 359 13.04 29.64 -5.32
CA LYS A 359 11.87 30.05 -4.53
C LYS A 359 12.21 30.45 -3.10
N LEU A 360 13.23 29.82 -2.52
CA LEU A 360 13.77 30.14 -1.21
C LEU A 360 14.69 31.38 -1.22
N GLY A 361 15.02 31.93 -2.39
CA GLY A 361 15.98 33.03 -2.54
C GLY A 361 17.45 32.61 -2.36
N ASN A 362 17.73 31.30 -2.34
CA ASN A 362 19.10 30.79 -2.19
C ASN A 362 19.75 30.60 -3.58
N THR A 363 20.31 31.68 -4.12
CA THR A 363 20.92 31.66 -5.45
C THR A 363 22.22 30.87 -5.52
N SER A 364 22.94 30.70 -4.41
CA SER A 364 24.14 29.86 -4.36
C SER A 364 23.82 28.38 -4.53
N ASP A 365 22.81 27.86 -3.84
CA ASP A 365 22.39 26.48 -3.98
C ASP A 365 21.73 26.23 -5.36
N ALA A 366 20.98 27.22 -5.87
CA ALA A 366 20.46 27.15 -7.22
C ALA A 366 21.59 26.99 -8.27
N GLN A 367 22.68 27.77 -8.14
CA GLN A 367 23.83 27.64 -9.02
C GLN A 367 24.53 26.29 -8.84
N LEU A 368 24.69 25.84 -7.59
CA LEU A 368 25.30 24.54 -7.26
C LEU A 368 24.54 23.36 -7.91
N CYS A 369 23.20 23.41 -7.91
CA CYS A 369 22.38 22.43 -8.61
C CYS A 369 22.68 22.39 -10.13
N LEU A 370 22.80 23.57 -10.79
CA LEU A 370 23.17 23.65 -12.21
C LEU A 370 24.57 23.07 -12.46
N ASP A 371 25.52 23.32 -11.57
CA ASP A 371 26.88 22.79 -11.68
C ASP A 371 26.89 21.26 -11.56
N ILE A 372 26.10 20.71 -10.64
CA ILE A 372 25.92 19.23 -10.53
C ILE A 372 25.31 18.67 -11.82
N ILE A 373 24.23 19.27 -12.34
CA ILE A 373 23.59 18.85 -13.59
C ILE A 373 24.58 18.88 -14.74
N ASN A 374 25.37 19.95 -14.87
CA ASN A 374 26.37 20.07 -15.94
C ASN A 374 27.45 19.01 -15.84
N ARG A 375 27.90 18.67 -14.65
CA ARG A 375 28.86 17.57 -14.43
C ARG A 375 28.24 16.22 -14.78
N MET A 376 27.01 15.93 -14.33
CA MET A 376 26.31 14.69 -14.64
C MET A 376 26.09 14.48 -16.15
N LYS A 377 25.79 15.57 -16.88
CA LYS A 377 25.61 15.55 -18.36
C LYS A 377 26.89 15.24 -19.15
N LYS A 378 28.07 15.35 -18.55
CA LYS A 378 29.33 14.95 -19.22
C LYS A 378 29.40 13.44 -19.49
N LYS A 379 28.61 12.64 -18.76
CA LYS A 379 28.61 11.17 -18.86
C LYS A 379 27.19 10.63 -18.87
N ILE A 380 26.52 10.71 -20.01
CA ILE A 380 25.21 10.08 -20.24
C ILE A 380 25.45 8.61 -20.60
N LEU A 381 24.82 7.70 -19.86
CA LEU A 381 24.89 6.26 -20.10
C LEU A 381 23.70 5.80 -20.95
N PRO A 382 23.87 4.73 -21.76
CA PRO A 382 22.76 4.16 -22.52
C PRO A 382 21.72 3.51 -21.58
N HIS A 383 20.45 3.62 -21.89
CA HIS A 383 19.33 3.05 -21.13
C HIS A 383 19.30 1.51 -21.08
N ASN A 384 20.11 0.84 -21.89
CA ASN A 384 20.29 -0.62 -21.93
C ASN A 384 18.95 -1.40 -22.04
N ASN A 385 18.04 -0.91 -22.88
CA ASN A 385 16.68 -1.44 -23.10
C ASN A 385 15.82 -1.55 -21.83
N LEU A 386 16.10 -0.74 -20.82
CA LEU A 386 15.31 -0.68 -19.59
C LEU A 386 14.31 0.46 -19.68
N LYS A 387 13.00 0.15 -19.60
CA LYS A 387 11.91 1.13 -19.68
C LYS A 387 12.02 2.18 -18.58
N GLN A 388 12.34 1.77 -17.34
CA GLN A 388 12.56 2.65 -16.20
C GLN A 388 13.65 3.70 -16.49
N ALA A 389 14.75 3.27 -17.04
CA ALA A 389 15.87 4.14 -17.37
C ALA A 389 15.51 5.14 -18.49
N ALA A 390 14.95 4.63 -19.60
CA ALA A 390 14.54 5.48 -20.73
C ALA A 390 13.51 6.53 -20.29
N SER A 391 12.56 6.17 -19.42
CA SER A 391 11.55 7.08 -18.89
C SER A 391 12.17 8.17 -18.02
N LEU A 392 13.04 7.82 -17.08
CA LEU A 392 13.75 8.82 -16.26
C LEU A 392 14.65 9.72 -17.12
N MET A 393 15.31 9.19 -18.14
CA MET A 393 16.12 9.99 -19.07
C MET A 393 15.26 10.98 -19.86
N ALA A 394 14.07 10.57 -20.31
CA ALA A 394 13.13 11.45 -20.99
C ALA A 394 12.59 12.56 -20.06
N ILE A 395 12.21 12.19 -18.84
CA ILE A 395 11.71 13.15 -17.82
C ILE A 395 12.80 14.15 -17.44
N ALA A 396 14.04 13.70 -17.26
CA ALA A 396 15.19 14.55 -16.93
C ALA A 396 15.71 15.38 -18.12
N GLY A 397 15.14 15.24 -19.34
CA GLY A 397 15.59 15.95 -20.53
C GLY A 397 16.98 15.52 -21.04
N LEU A 398 17.35 14.27 -20.78
CA LEU A 398 18.59 13.62 -21.26
C LEU A 398 18.37 12.80 -22.54
N MET A 399 17.12 12.52 -22.88
CA MET A 399 16.69 11.80 -24.07
C MET A 399 15.40 12.44 -24.57
N ASP A 400 15.19 12.46 -25.87
CA ASP A 400 13.94 12.91 -26.45
C ASP A 400 12.79 11.93 -26.07
N PRO A 401 11.62 12.40 -25.60
CA PRO A 401 10.51 11.53 -25.21
C PRO A 401 10.01 10.63 -26.33
N GLN A 402 9.95 11.14 -27.58
CA GLN A 402 9.53 10.32 -28.73
C GLN A 402 10.55 9.22 -28.99
N GLN A 403 11.85 9.55 -28.96
CA GLN A 403 12.92 8.55 -29.09
C GLN A 403 12.83 7.49 -27.99
N ALA A 404 12.60 7.88 -26.71
CA ALA A 404 12.44 6.94 -25.60
C ALA A 404 11.24 6.00 -25.82
N CYS A 405 10.13 6.52 -26.36
CA CYS A 405 8.95 5.73 -26.70
C CYS A 405 9.24 4.74 -27.84
N ASP A 406 9.81 5.20 -28.94
CA ASP A 406 10.06 4.38 -30.13
C ASP A 406 11.07 3.27 -29.88
N GLU A 407 12.11 3.55 -29.14
CA GLU A 407 13.18 2.59 -28.87
C GLU A 407 12.84 1.59 -27.77
N VAL A 408 12.12 1.99 -26.70
CA VAL A 408 12.00 1.19 -25.47
C VAL A 408 10.61 1.23 -24.84
N VAL A 409 10.06 2.41 -24.51
CA VAL A 409 8.95 2.51 -23.55
C VAL A 409 7.68 1.91 -24.13
N SER A 410 7.33 2.18 -25.40
CA SER A 410 6.14 1.63 -26.06
C SER A 410 6.35 0.20 -26.61
N VAL A 411 7.60 -0.28 -26.68
CA VAL A 411 7.89 -1.58 -27.28
C VAL A 411 7.26 -2.70 -26.42
N GLY A 412 6.44 -3.54 -27.07
CA GLY A 412 5.72 -4.64 -26.39
C GLY A 412 4.54 -4.19 -25.52
N GLY A 413 4.10 -2.94 -25.66
CA GLY A 413 2.97 -2.41 -24.88
C GLY A 413 3.22 -2.46 -23.38
N GLY A 414 2.26 -2.98 -22.62
CA GLY A 414 2.36 -3.13 -21.16
C GLY A 414 3.39 -4.15 -20.65
N LYS A 415 3.99 -4.96 -21.53
CA LYS A 415 5.08 -5.86 -21.10
C LYS A 415 6.30 -5.09 -20.63
N GLY A 416 6.84 -5.48 -19.50
CA GLY A 416 7.95 -4.79 -18.84
C GLY A 416 7.57 -3.50 -18.11
N PHE A 417 6.27 -3.18 -18.05
CA PHE A 417 5.76 -2.23 -17.07
C PHE A 417 5.89 -2.80 -15.65
N SER A 418 6.06 -1.93 -14.69
CA SER A 418 5.97 -2.24 -13.28
C SER A 418 4.90 -1.36 -12.63
N THR A 419 4.41 -1.78 -11.50
CA THR A 419 3.41 -1.03 -10.74
C THR A 419 3.93 0.32 -10.31
N PHE A 420 5.13 0.40 -9.76
CA PHE A 420 5.76 1.65 -9.34
C PHE A 420 6.17 2.54 -10.53
N TYR A 421 7.08 2.07 -11.38
CA TYR A 421 7.60 2.90 -12.48
C TYR A 421 6.67 3.05 -13.67
N GLY A 422 5.55 2.32 -13.67
CA GLY A 422 4.50 2.49 -14.67
C GLY A 422 4.01 3.92 -14.78
N TYR A 423 3.96 4.66 -13.68
CA TYR A 423 3.63 6.09 -13.66
C TYR A 423 4.57 6.90 -14.57
N TYR A 424 5.89 6.74 -14.44
CA TYR A 424 6.87 7.48 -15.24
C TYR A 424 6.94 7.03 -16.69
N MET A 425 6.65 5.76 -16.95
CA MET A 425 6.51 5.24 -18.31
C MET A 425 5.31 5.86 -19.03
N LEU A 426 4.16 5.96 -18.35
CA LEU A 426 2.98 6.64 -18.87
C LEU A 426 3.22 8.13 -19.06
N GLU A 427 3.91 8.79 -18.14
CA GLU A 427 4.29 10.20 -18.28
C GLU A 427 5.18 10.42 -19.51
N THR A 428 6.11 9.51 -19.78
CA THR A 428 6.97 9.56 -20.97
C THR A 428 6.16 9.44 -22.24
N LEU A 429 5.20 8.50 -22.29
CA LEU A 429 4.26 8.38 -23.43
C LEU A 429 3.44 9.66 -23.61
N ALA A 430 2.96 10.26 -22.53
CA ALA A 430 2.22 11.52 -22.59
C ALA A 430 3.08 12.68 -23.10
N LYS A 431 4.34 12.78 -22.66
CA LYS A 431 5.31 13.80 -23.16
C LYS A 431 5.63 13.62 -24.65
N ALA A 432 5.58 12.39 -25.17
CA ALA A 432 5.71 12.09 -26.60
C ALA A 432 4.40 12.30 -27.39
N GLY A 433 3.28 12.61 -26.73
CA GLY A 433 1.97 12.72 -27.40
C GLY A 433 1.30 11.38 -27.69
N GLU A 434 1.83 10.28 -27.19
CA GLU A 434 1.36 8.91 -27.42
C GLU A 434 0.22 8.51 -26.47
N TYR A 435 -0.81 9.36 -26.38
CA TYR A 435 -1.91 9.22 -25.41
C TYR A 435 -2.73 7.94 -25.61
N GLU A 436 -2.99 7.54 -26.88
CA GLU A 436 -3.73 6.30 -27.16
C GLU A 436 -2.99 5.08 -26.64
N LYS A 437 -1.67 4.99 -26.86
CA LYS A 437 -0.83 3.91 -26.33
C LYS A 437 -0.82 3.90 -24.80
N ALA A 438 -0.77 5.08 -24.16
CA ALA A 438 -0.83 5.19 -22.71
C ALA A 438 -2.17 4.64 -22.16
N ILE A 439 -3.30 5.01 -22.77
CA ILE A 439 -4.63 4.52 -22.40
C ILE A 439 -4.74 3.00 -22.59
N ASP A 440 -4.25 2.48 -23.72
CA ASP A 440 -4.25 1.03 -23.99
C ASP A 440 -3.42 0.26 -22.95
N ILE A 441 -2.27 0.81 -22.53
CA ILE A 441 -1.45 0.21 -21.50
C ILE A 441 -2.13 0.25 -20.14
N ILE A 442 -2.74 1.37 -19.76
CA ILE A 442 -3.54 1.47 -18.53
C ILE A 442 -4.62 0.38 -18.53
N ASN A 443 -5.38 0.28 -19.60
CA ASN A 443 -6.46 -0.69 -19.75
C ASN A 443 -5.95 -2.15 -19.69
N THR A 444 -4.81 -2.42 -20.30
CA THR A 444 -4.21 -3.77 -20.35
C THR A 444 -3.55 -4.13 -19.02
N PHE A 445 -2.69 -3.27 -18.47
CA PHE A 445 -1.86 -3.61 -17.31
C PHE A 445 -2.67 -3.55 -16.00
N TRP A 446 -3.24 -2.39 -15.67
CA TRP A 446 -4.05 -2.24 -14.44
C TRP A 446 -5.40 -2.96 -14.57
N GLY A 447 -5.97 -2.96 -15.77
CA GLY A 447 -7.18 -3.72 -16.02
C GLY A 447 -7.02 -5.21 -15.83
N ALA A 448 -5.86 -5.80 -16.13
CA ALA A 448 -5.60 -7.22 -15.87
C ALA A 448 -5.59 -7.56 -14.37
N MET A 449 -5.15 -6.67 -13.50
CA MET A 449 -5.30 -6.88 -12.05
C MET A 449 -6.78 -6.92 -11.65
N LEU A 450 -7.64 -6.07 -12.23
CA LEU A 450 -9.09 -6.13 -11.99
C LEU A 450 -9.69 -7.46 -12.44
N ASP A 451 -9.25 -8.00 -13.59
CA ASP A 451 -9.71 -9.31 -14.09
C ASP A 451 -9.30 -10.46 -13.19
N LEU A 452 -8.21 -10.30 -12.44
CA LEU A 452 -7.71 -11.24 -11.45
C LEU A 452 -8.30 -11.00 -10.04
N GLY A 453 -9.34 -10.16 -9.94
CA GLY A 453 -10.10 -9.94 -8.72
C GLY A 453 -9.61 -8.78 -7.85
N ALA A 454 -8.68 -7.95 -8.32
CA ALA A 454 -8.18 -6.80 -7.58
C ALA A 454 -9.30 -5.81 -7.21
N THR A 455 -9.26 -5.33 -5.98
CA THR A 455 -10.09 -4.22 -5.48
C THR A 455 -9.24 -3.03 -5.04
N THR A 456 -7.95 -3.22 -5.04
CA THR A 456 -6.86 -2.26 -4.86
C THR A 456 -5.72 -2.66 -5.80
N PHE A 457 -4.77 -1.77 -6.09
CA PHE A 457 -3.62 -2.12 -6.92
C PHE A 457 -2.46 -2.66 -6.09
N TRP A 458 -1.66 -3.52 -6.72
CA TRP A 458 -0.71 -4.41 -6.09
C TRP A 458 0.70 -3.84 -6.12
N GLU A 459 1.52 -4.24 -5.16
CA GLU A 459 2.93 -3.89 -5.07
C GLU A 459 3.75 -4.45 -6.24
N ASP A 460 3.40 -5.63 -6.73
CA ASP A 460 4.09 -6.32 -7.83
C ASP A 460 3.10 -6.99 -8.76
N PHE A 461 3.30 -6.81 -10.06
CA PHE A 461 2.50 -7.44 -11.10
C PHE A 461 3.25 -7.52 -12.43
N ASN A 462 3.03 -8.60 -13.18
CA ASN A 462 3.59 -8.79 -14.50
C ASN A 462 2.57 -9.47 -15.42
N LEU A 463 2.36 -8.94 -16.61
CA LEU A 463 1.43 -9.51 -17.60
C LEU A 463 1.77 -10.96 -17.99
N ASP A 464 3.04 -11.36 -17.89
CA ASP A 464 3.48 -12.72 -18.21
C ASP A 464 3.00 -13.77 -17.19
N TRP A 465 2.47 -13.35 -16.03
CA TRP A 465 1.87 -14.25 -15.04
C TRP A 465 0.47 -14.74 -15.42
N ILE A 466 -0.28 -13.92 -16.16
CA ILE A 466 -1.71 -14.11 -16.46
C ILE A 466 -2.06 -15.51 -17.03
N PRO A 467 -1.32 -16.08 -18.00
CA PRO A 467 -1.72 -17.34 -18.64
C PRO A 467 -1.93 -18.49 -17.65
N ASN A 468 -1.21 -18.49 -16.54
CA ASN A 468 -1.22 -19.54 -15.53
C ASN A 468 -1.83 -19.11 -14.19
N ALA A 469 -2.22 -17.86 -14.05
CA ALA A 469 -2.73 -17.31 -12.81
C ALA A 469 -4.19 -17.71 -12.53
N ALA A 470 -4.51 -17.89 -11.26
CA ALA A 470 -5.87 -17.91 -10.74
C ALA A 470 -6.18 -16.57 -10.07
N PRO A 471 -7.44 -16.08 -10.12
CA PRO A 471 -7.87 -14.89 -9.41
C PRO A 471 -7.64 -14.99 -7.89
N ILE A 472 -7.47 -13.83 -7.25
CA ILE A 472 -7.20 -13.76 -5.79
C ILE A 472 -8.41 -14.10 -4.93
N ASP A 473 -9.62 -14.06 -5.49
CA ASP A 473 -10.88 -14.15 -4.76
C ASP A 473 -11.57 -15.53 -4.83
N GLU A 474 -10.91 -16.49 -5.45
CA GLU A 474 -11.40 -17.87 -5.53
C GLU A 474 -10.31 -18.87 -5.12
N PRO A 475 -10.70 -20.07 -4.65
CA PRO A 475 -9.74 -21.16 -4.46
C PRO A 475 -9.03 -21.50 -5.77
N VAL A 476 -7.73 -21.71 -5.70
CA VAL A 476 -6.91 -21.98 -6.89
C VAL A 476 -7.36 -23.26 -7.58
N PRO A 477 -7.78 -23.20 -8.85
CA PRO A 477 -8.17 -24.40 -9.60
C PRO A 477 -6.97 -25.31 -9.90
N ALA A 478 -7.22 -26.59 -10.08
CA ALA A 478 -6.20 -27.56 -10.47
C ALA A 478 -5.51 -27.11 -11.78
N GLY A 479 -4.18 -27.10 -11.79
CA GLY A 479 -3.36 -26.71 -12.94
C GLY A 479 -3.13 -25.20 -13.09
N LYS A 480 -3.67 -24.36 -12.21
CA LYS A 480 -3.37 -22.93 -12.11
C LYS A 480 -2.47 -22.64 -10.92
N LYS A 481 -1.86 -21.46 -10.92
CA LYS A 481 -1.05 -20.93 -9.83
C LYS A 481 -1.81 -19.81 -9.12
N ASP A 482 -1.60 -19.71 -7.83
CA ASP A 482 -2.07 -18.57 -7.05
C ASP A 482 -1.32 -17.32 -7.48
N ILE A 483 -2.04 -16.31 -8.00
CA ILE A 483 -1.40 -15.08 -8.47
C ILE A 483 -0.71 -14.32 -7.33
N HIS A 484 -1.19 -14.44 -6.11
CA HIS A 484 -0.58 -13.82 -4.94
C HIS A 484 0.49 -14.72 -4.31
N GLY A 485 0.24 -16.02 -4.19
CA GLY A 485 1.11 -16.94 -3.47
C GLY A 485 2.31 -17.48 -4.25
N ASP A 486 2.14 -17.68 -5.58
CA ASP A 486 3.16 -18.32 -6.42
C ASP A 486 3.98 -17.35 -7.28
N PHE A 487 3.65 -16.06 -7.22
CA PHE A 487 4.30 -14.99 -7.97
C PHE A 487 4.83 -13.90 -7.02
N GLY A 488 5.30 -12.77 -7.54
CA GLY A 488 5.89 -11.69 -6.73
C GLY A 488 7.39 -11.88 -6.49
N ALA A 489 8.09 -12.56 -7.40
CA ALA A 489 9.52 -12.81 -7.27
C ALA A 489 10.39 -11.55 -7.37
N TYR A 490 9.87 -10.47 -7.91
CA TYR A 490 10.60 -9.21 -8.06
C TYR A 490 10.69 -8.44 -6.75
N CYS A 491 9.58 -8.35 -5.99
CA CYS A 491 9.54 -7.69 -4.69
C CYS A 491 9.77 -8.71 -3.57
N TYR A 492 8.71 -9.35 -3.11
CA TYR A 492 8.76 -10.37 -2.07
C TYR A 492 8.03 -11.63 -2.53
N PRO A 493 8.69 -12.79 -2.53
CA PRO A 493 8.08 -14.01 -3.02
C PRO A 493 6.89 -14.46 -2.14
N GLY A 494 5.89 -15.03 -2.80
CA GLY A 494 4.69 -15.54 -2.16
C GLY A 494 3.79 -14.43 -1.63
N PHE A 495 3.01 -14.72 -0.62
CA PHE A 495 2.07 -13.78 0.01
C PHE A 495 2.74 -12.59 0.74
N ARG A 496 4.00 -12.35 0.51
CA ARG A 496 4.78 -11.30 1.20
C ARG A 496 4.66 -9.93 0.53
N HIS A 497 4.37 -9.86 -0.77
CA HIS A 497 4.04 -8.58 -1.40
C HIS A 497 2.59 -8.18 -1.07
N SER A 498 2.32 -6.89 -1.03
CA SER A 498 1.00 -6.35 -0.69
C SER A 498 0.10 -6.28 -1.92
N LEU A 499 -1.19 -6.54 -1.72
CA LEU A 499 -2.21 -6.32 -2.76
C LEU A 499 -2.90 -4.95 -2.61
N CYS A 500 -2.48 -4.12 -1.66
CA CYS A 500 -2.84 -2.71 -1.56
C CYS A 500 -1.58 -1.89 -1.29
N HIS A 501 -1.01 -1.34 -2.36
CA HIS A 501 0.22 -0.55 -2.32
C HIS A 501 0.00 0.80 -3.00
N GLY A 502 0.52 1.88 -2.42
CA GLY A 502 0.14 3.24 -2.77
C GLY A 502 0.60 3.76 -4.14
N TRP A 503 1.61 3.14 -4.80
CA TRP A 503 2.12 3.58 -6.10
C TRP A 503 1.28 3.26 -7.33
#